data_90877ef97154aba4ae073664e10a1251
#
_entry.id   90877ef97154aba4ae073664e10a1251
#
_cell.length_a   1.000
_cell.length_b   1.000
_cell.length_c   1.000
_cell.angle_alpha   90.00
_cell.angle_beta   90.00
_cell.angle_gamma   90.00
#
_symmetry.space_group_name_H-M   'P 1'
#
loop_
_entity.id
_entity.type
_entity.pdbx_description
1 polymer ?
#
loop_
_entity_poly.entity_id
_entity_poly.type
_entity_poly.pdbx_seq_one_letter_code
_entity_poly.pdbx_strand_id
1 'polypeptide(L)'
;MASINGLTIKNPTTWLGREGYATQGDLYLGDEKIGFWSQDGNGGEDRYELEEKYSDIKLFKAVKQLYKDKVLTSNRISINYDIDLLMSDLLELQEIEKEYRKNFYYNDNTMAVILNPYFRKTIKLPPTNRNVDDELIKLSIKKEIDEFREEHGFDDIEIKIFRSYKDFDIGTPIKKEDLYNFQKLKDVFKWDTLILNDRTITKESFSNLDVEQKNKILNTDVICSNKSGCYYEKDYFLKFNREEKSNDEIELGDR
;
A
#
# COMPACT_ATOMS: atom_id res chain seq x y z
N MET A 1 0.28 -9.39 -9.99
CA MET A 1 1.49 -9.14 -9.19
C MET A 1 1.04 -9.03 -7.76
N ALA A 2 1.74 -9.71 -6.87
CA ALA A 2 1.39 -9.74 -5.46
C ALA A 2 1.32 -8.34 -4.86
N SER A 3 0.32 -8.09 -4.04
CA SER A 3 0.11 -6.82 -3.35
C SER A 3 -0.33 -7.02 -1.90
N ILE A 4 0.04 -6.09 -1.03
CA ILE A 4 -0.47 -6.00 0.34
C ILE A 4 -1.05 -4.61 0.53
N ASN A 5 -2.33 -4.54 0.88
CA ASN A 5 -3.08 -3.28 0.96
C ASN A 5 -2.98 -2.42 -0.31
N GLY A 6 -2.89 -3.06 -1.47
CA GLY A 6 -2.71 -2.41 -2.76
C GLY A 6 -1.29 -1.93 -3.07
N LEU A 7 -0.34 -2.06 -2.11
CA LEU A 7 1.07 -1.73 -2.33
C LEU A 7 1.79 -2.87 -3.07
N THR A 8 2.61 -2.51 -4.03
CA THR A 8 3.49 -3.41 -4.80
C THR A 8 4.86 -2.81 -4.98
N ILE A 9 5.89 -3.66 -5.06
CA ILE A 9 7.24 -3.26 -5.46
C ILE A 9 7.46 -3.75 -6.88
N LYS A 10 7.76 -2.83 -7.81
CA LYS A 10 8.12 -3.18 -9.19
C LYS A 10 9.61 -2.96 -9.41
N ASN A 11 10.15 -3.74 -10.37
CA ASN A 11 11.58 -3.69 -10.71
C ASN A 11 12.52 -3.88 -9.50
N PRO A 12 12.26 -4.86 -8.61
CA PRO A 12 13.13 -5.06 -7.47
C PRO A 12 14.54 -5.46 -7.93
N THR A 13 15.55 -4.83 -7.33
CA THR A 13 16.95 -5.16 -7.54
C THR A 13 17.56 -5.52 -6.19
N THR A 14 18.20 -6.67 -6.10
CA THR A 14 18.82 -7.18 -4.87
C THR A 14 20.30 -7.41 -5.08
N TRP A 15 21.10 -7.01 -4.11
CA TRP A 15 22.55 -7.28 -4.08
C TRP A 15 23.02 -7.60 -2.68
N LEU A 16 24.20 -8.21 -2.56
CA LEU A 16 24.77 -8.52 -1.25
C LEU A 16 25.33 -7.24 -0.62
N GLY A 17 24.74 -6.82 0.49
CA GLY A 17 25.24 -5.75 1.37
C GLY A 17 26.26 -6.29 2.38
N ARG A 18 26.63 -5.46 3.34
CA ARG A 18 27.66 -5.80 4.34
C ARG A 18 27.13 -6.79 5.40
N GLU A 19 25.90 -6.63 5.84
CA GLU A 19 25.27 -7.41 6.92
C GLU A 19 24.11 -8.27 6.43
N GLY A 20 23.78 -8.19 5.13
CA GLY A 20 22.69 -8.94 4.53
C GLY A 20 22.43 -8.52 3.09
N TYR A 21 21.29 -8.91 2.56
CA TYR A 21 20.88 -8.49 1.23
C TYR A 21 20.28 -7.08 1.27
N ALA A 22 20.82 -6.21 0.43
CA ALA A 22 20.21 -4.92 0.13
C ALA A 22 19.20 -5.10 -1.00
N THR A 23 18.07 -4.43 -0.93
CA THR A 23 17.03 -4.50 -1.95
C THR A 23 16.44 -3.11 -2.16
N GLN A 24 16.10 -2.79 -3.40
CA GLN A 24 15.41 -1.56 -3.75
C GLN A 24 14.42 -1.79 -4.87
N GLY A 25 13.44 -0.89 -5.02
CA GLY A 25 12.47 -0.97 -6.09
C GLY A 25 11.52 0.22 -6.14
N ASP A 26 10.78 0.29 -7.23
CA ASP A 26 9.71 1.27 -7.40
C ASP A 26 8.49 0.88 -6.57
N LEU A 27 8.02 1.78 -5.72
CA LEU A 27 6.82 1.57 -4.89
C LEU A 27 5.58 2.05 -5.65
N TYR A 28 4.60 1.16 -5.76
CA TYR A 28 3.32 1.42 -6.41
C TYR A 28 2.16 1.24 -5.46
N LEU A 29 1.11 2.01 -5.66
CA LEU A 29 -0.21 1.79 -5.07
C LEU A 29 -1.20 1.56 -6.21
N GLY A 30 -1.67 0.32 -6.35
CA GLY A 30 -2.36 -0.13 -7.55
C GLY A 30 -1.45 -0.01 -8.79
N ASP A 31 -1.92 0.75 -9.79
CA ASP A 31 -1.15 0.98 -11.02
C ASP A 31 -0.30 2.25 -10.99
N GLU A 32 -0.40 3.06 -9.95
CA GLU A 32 0.30 4.34 -9.84
C GLU A 32 1.59 4.21 -9.05
N LYS A 33 2.71 4.70 -9.62
CA LYS A 33 3.96 4.85 -8.89
C LYS A 33 3.79 5.94 -7.83
N ILE A 34 4.05 5.60 -6.58
CA ILE A 34 3.97 6.55 -5.47
C ILE A 34 5.35 6.95 -4.94
N GLY A 35 6.39 6.25 -5.35
CA GLY A 35 7.75 6.57 -4.92
C GLY A 35 8.75 5.45 -5.19
N PHE A 36 9.78 5.46 -4.37
CA PHE A 36 10.87 4.50 -4.37
C PHE A 36 11.12 4.02 -2.95
N TRP A 37 11.47 2.77 -2.80
CA TRP A 37 11.83 2.14 -1.54
C TRP A 37 13.20 1.46 -1.65
N SER A 38 13.98 1.51 -0.59
CA SER A 38 15.26 0.80 -0.51
C SER A 38 15.62 0.39 0.90
N GLN A 39 16.19 -0.80 1.01
CA GLN A 39 16.84 -1.36 2.19
C GLN A 39 18.31 -1.57 1.89
N ASP A 40 19.20 -1.06 2.72
CA ASP A 40 20.65 -1.05 2.40
C ASP A 40 21.41 -2.32 2.82
N GLY A 41 20.75 -3.26 3.52
CA GLY A 41 21.37 -4.50 4.01
C GLY A 41 22.40 -4.31 5.11
N ASN A 42 22.38 -3.17 5.81
CA ASN A 42 23.30 -2.85 6.92
C ASN A 42 22.56 -2.78 8.27
N GLY A 43 21.31 -3.27 8.35
CA GLY A 43 20.52 -3.29 9.58
C GLY A 43 19.93 -1.95 10.00
N GLY A 44 19.99 -0.93 9.14
CA GLY A 44 19.35 0.36 9.34
C GLY A 44 17.86 0.35 8.96
N GLU A 45 17.18 1.48 9.22
CA GLU A 45 15.81 1.70 8.79
C GLU A 45 15.72 1.77 7.25
N ASP A 46 14.63 1.27 6.71
CA ASP A 46 14.34 1.37 5.28
C ASP A 46 14.14 2.83 4.85
N ARG A 47 14.48 3.13 3.61
CA ARG A 47 14.31 4.47 3.04
C ARG A 47 13.11 4.51 2.10
N TYR A 48 12.31 5.54 2.25
CA TYR A 48 11.12 5.79 1.44
C TYR A 48 11.23 7.19 0.81
N GLU A 49 11.32 7.23 -0.50
CA GLU A 49 11.34 8.48 -1.28
C GLU A 49 10.04 8.57 -2.07
N LEU A 50 8.99 9.11 -1.44
CA LEU A 50 7.71 9.28 -2.10
C LEU A 50 7.74 10.49 -3.05
N GLU A 51 6.93 10.42 -4.11
CA GLU A 51 6.66 11.58 -4.95
C GLU A 51 6.08 12.73 -4.10
N GLU A 52 6.37 13.98 -4.46
CA GLU A 52 6.04 15.18 -3.66
C GLU A 52 4.55 15.29 -3.26
N LYS A 53 3.67 14.74 -4.10
CA LYS A 53 2.22 14.72 -3.84
C LYS A 53 1.79 13.75 -2.74
N TYR A 54 2.67 12.85 -2.29
CA TYR A 54 2.38 11.86 -1.25
C TYR A 54 3.14 12.15 0.04
N SER A 55 2.57 11.72 1.16
CA SER A 55 3.15 11.84 2.49
C SER A 55 3.57 10.47 3.02
N ASP A 56 4.84 10.33 3.38
CA ASP A 56 5.40 9.18 4.07
C ASP A 56 4.70 8.95 5.43
N ILE A 57 4.48 10.00 6.20
CA ILE A 57 3.77 9.93 7.48
C ILE A 57 2.36 9.33 7.30
N LYS A 58 1.64 9.75 6.24
CA LYS A 58 0.30 9.22 5.95
C LYS A 58 0.36 7.77 5.49
N LEU A 59 1.35 7.41 4.68
CA LEU A 59 1.58 6.02 4.28
C LEU A 59 1.83 5.13 5.51
N PHE A 60 2.75 5.52 6.38
CA PHE A 60 3.08 4.76 7.59
C PHE A 60 1.87 4.62 8.51
N LYS A 61 1.08 5.68 8.67
CA LYS A 61 -0.16 5.64 9.44
C LYS A 61 -1.20 4.71 8.82
N ALA A 62 -1.39 4.76 7.51
CA ALA A 62 -2.33 3.89 6.80
C ALA A 62 -1.92 2.41 6.92
N VAL A 63 -0.65 2.10 6.72
CA VAL A 63 -0.10 0.75 6.92
C VAL A 63 -0.34 0.28 8.35
N LYS A 64 -0.01 1.09 9.34
CA LYS A 64 -0.21 0.75 10.76
C LYS A 64 -1.68 0.49 11.12
N GLN A 65 -2.61 1.15 10.43
CA GLN A 65 -4.05 0.96 10.66
C GLN A 65 -4.62 -0.27 9.95
N LEU A 66 -4.19 -0.53 8.72
CA LEU A 66 -4.76 -1.56 7.85
C LEU A 66 -4.04 -2.90 7.97
N TYR A 67 -2.73 -2.87 8.21
CA TYR A 67 -1.91 -4.06 8.34
C TYR A 67 -1.94 -4.60 9.78
N LYS A 68 -3.13 -4.98 10.22
CA LYS A 68 -3.33 -5.57 11.57
C LYS A 68 -3.23 -7.08 11.56
N ASP A 69 -3.60 -7.67 10.44
CA ASP A 69 -3.62 -9.11 10.26
C ASP A 69 -2.34 -9.51 9.55
N LYS A 70 -1.52 -10.24 10.25
CA LYS A 70 -0.25 -10.80 9.81
C LYS A 70 -0.42 -11.55 8.49
N VAL A 71 0.30 -11.15 7.47
CA VAL A 71 0.14 -11.74 6.14
C VAL A 71 0.95 -13.02 5.99
N LEU A 72 2.21 -13.01 6.37
CA LEU A 72 3.11 -14.13 6.16
C LEU A 72 3.83 -14.61 7.42
N THR A 73 3.82 -13.86 8.51
CA THR A 73 4.55 -14.25 9.72
C THR A 73 3.68 -14.11 10.95
N SER A 74 3.11 -15.23 11.40
CA SER A 74 2.18 -15.27 12.53
C SER A 74 2.77 -14.79 13.85
N ASN A 75 4.07 -14.89 14.04
CA ASN A 75 4.70 -14.74 15.35
C ASN A 75 5.93 -13.85 15.42
N ARG A 76 6.10 -12.92 14.51
CA ARG A 76 6.95 -11.79 14.86
C ARG A 76 6.24 -11.03 15.97
N ILE A 77 6.48 -11.55 17.17
CA ILE A 77 5.90 -11.14 18.42
C ILE A 77 5.80 -9.63 18.49
N SER A 78 4.57 -9.13 18.69
CA SER A 78 4.20 -7.85 19.33
C SER A 78 4.99 -6.58 18.98
N ILE A 79 5.87 -6.61 18.05
CA ILE A 79 6.57 -5.42 17.59
C ILE A 79 5.59 -4.71 16.67
N ASN A 80 5.42 -3.44 16.88
CA ASN A 80 4.60 -2.57 16.05
C ASN A 80 4.80 -2.94 14.58
N TYR A 81 3.75 -3.46 13.95
CA TYR A 81 3.76 -3.67 12.52
C TYR A 81 4.03 -2.32 11.88
N ASP A 82 5.21 -2.19 11.37
CA ASP A 82 5.64 -1.03 10.63
C ASP A 82 5.70 -1.35 9.13
N ILE A 83 5.99 -0.34 8.38
CA ILE A 83 6.06 -0.46 6.93
C ILE A 83 7.21 -1.36 6.48
N ASP A 84 8.30 -1.46 7.24
CA ASP A 84 9.48 -2.26 6.88
C ASP A 84 9.14 -3.76 6.93
N LEU A 85 8.35 -4.19 7.91
CA LEU A 85 7.80 -5.55 7.96
C LEU A 85 6.85 -5.82 6.81
N LEU A 86 6.00 -4.85 6.47
CA LEU A 86 5.12 -4.97 5.31
C LEU A 86 5.94 -5.13 4.02
N MET A 87 7.03 -4.37 3.84
CA MET A 87 7.89 -4.49 2.65
C MET A 87 8.57 -5.86 2.59
N SER A 88 9.02 -6.39 3.72
CA SER A 88 9.58 -7.74 3.81
C SER A 88 8.55 -8.80 3.41
N ASP A 89 7.34 -8.72 3.97
CA ASP A 89 6.24 -9.64 3.62
C ASP A 89 5.81 -9.51 2.16
N LEU A 90 5.83 -8.30 1.62
CA LEU A 90 5.50 -8.05 0.21
C LEU A 90 6.52 -8.68 -0.75
N LEU A 91 7.82 -8.56 -0.45
CA LEU A 91 8.87 -9.23 -1.22
C LEU A 91 8.72 -10.76 -1.16
N GLU A 92 8.51 -11.30 0.03
CA GLU A 92 8.28 -12.73 0.21
C GLU A 92 7.05 -13.22 -0.56
N LEU A 93 5.95 -12.48 -0.49
CA LEU A 93 4.73 -12.78 -1.24
C LEU A 93 4.95 -12.75 -2.76
N GLN A 94 5.77 -11.81 -3.25
CA GLN A 94 6.14 -11.74 -4.66
C GLN A 94 6.99 -12.92 -5.11
N GLU A 95 7.90 -13.41 -4.27
CA GLU A 95 8.67 -14.62 -4.57
C GLU A 95 7.78 -15.87 -4.60
N ILE A 96 6.82 -15.97 -3.67
CA ILE A 96 5.83 -17.05 -3.65
C ILE A 96 4.95 -16.98 -4.93
N GLU A 97 4.51 -15.79 -5.35
CA GLU A 97 3.78 -15.62 -6.60
C GLU A 97 4.59 -16.05 -7.82
N LYS A 98 5.87 -15.72 -7.89
CA LYS A 98 6.75 -16.17 -8.99
C LYS A 98 6.85 -17.69 -9.04
N GLU A 99 6.98 -18.32 -7.87
CA GLU A 99 7.01 -19.79 -7.78
C GLU A 99 5.67 -20.39 -8.20
N TYR A 100 4.55 -19.83 -7.74
CA TYR A 100 3.21 -20.25 -8.15
C TYR A 100 3.04 -20.15 -9.66
N ARG A 101 3.41 -19.02 -10.26
CA ARG A 101 3.34 -18.77 -11.69
C ARG A 101 4.15 -19.81 -12.50
N LYS A 102 5.34 -20.14 -12.04
CA LYS A 102 6.25 -21.05 -12.72
C LYS A 102 5.80 -22.52 -12.63
N ASN A 103 5.32 -22.95 -11.48
CA ASN A 103 5.21 -24.36 -11.16
C ASN A 103 3.76 -24.88 -11.01
N PHE A 104 2.80 -23.99 -10.74
CA PHE A 104 1.47 -24.38 -10.30
C PHE A 104 0.34 -23.87 -11.20
N TYR A 105 0.47 -22.68 -11.74
CA TYR A 105 -0.59 -22.01 -12.47
C TYR A 105 -1.14 -22.80 -13.67
N TYR A 106 -0.24 -23.29 -14.51
CA TYR A 106 -0.63 -23.95 -15.78
C TYR A 106 -1.38 -25.27 -15.59
N ASN A 107 -1.33 -25.85 -14.40
CA ASN A 107 -1.96 -27.14 -14.10
C ASN A 107 -3.18 -27.01 -13.18
N ASP A 108 -3.69 -25.79 -12.95
CA ASP A 108 -4.77 -25.52 -12.00
C ASP A 108 -4.53 -26.08 -10.58
N ASN A 109 -3.27 -26.28 -10.21
CA ASN A 109 -2.92 -26.85 -8.93
C ASN A 109 -3.10 -25.82 -7.80
N THR A 110 -3.39 -26.33 -6.62
CA THR A 110 -3.32 -25.56 -5.37
C THR A 110 -1.90 -25.61 -4.81
N MET A 111 -1.43 -24.52 -4.27
CA MET A 111 -0.14 -24.41 -3.58
C MET A 111 -0.36 -24.17 -2.11
N ALA A 112 0.20 -25.02 -1.25
CA ALA A 112 0.32 -24.73 0.17
C ALA A 112 1.76 -24.31 0.48
N VAL A 113 1.92 -23.29 1.29
CA VAL A 113 3.21 -22.78 1.74
C VAL A 113 3.25 -22.83 3.26
N ILE A 114 4.20 -23.57 3.80
CA ILE A 114 4.52 -23.62 5.22
C ILE A 114 5.59 -22.60 5.48
N LEU A 115 5.35 -21.69 6.41
CA LEU A 115 6.19 -20.54 6.70
C LEU A 115 6.57 -20.48 8.18
N ASN A 116 7.80 -20.11 8.45
CA ASN A 116 8.22 -19.51 9.71
C ASN A 116 9.05 -18.26 9.40
N PRO A 117 9.54 -17.49 10.38
CA PRO A 117 10.29 -16.26 10.14
C PRO A 117 11.56 -16.39 9.30
N TYR A 118 12.09 -17.60 9.13
CA TYR A 118 13.39 -17.83 8.48
C TYR A 118 13.33 -18.80 7.32
N PHE A 119 12.32 -19.67 7.28
CA PHE A 119 12.27 -20.79 6.33
C PHE A 119 10.90 -20.91 5.69
N ARG A 120 10.89 -21.44 4.49
CA ARG A 120 9.69 -21.70 3.69
C ARG A 120 9.77 -23.07 3.04
N LYS A 121 8.65 -23.81 3.08
CA LYS A 121 8.46 -25.04 2.31
C LYS A 121 7.20 -24.94 1.47
N THR A 122 7.33 -25.15 0.19
CA THR A 122 6.21 -25.11 -0.77
C THR A 122 5.76 -26.54 -1.11
N ILE A 123 4.46 -26.77 -1.07
CA ILE A 123 3.82 -28.05 -1.34
C ILE A 123 2.85 -27.90 -2.51
N LYS A 124 3.01 -28.75 -3.52
CA LYS A 124 2.08 -28.84 -4.64
C LYS A 124 0.94 -29.79 -4.30
N LEU A 125 -0.28 -29.30 -4.41
CA LEU A 125 -1.49 -30.07 -4.19
C LEU A 125 -2.23 -30.33 -5.50
N PRO A 126 -2.92 -31.47 -5.65
CA PRO A 126 -3.69 -31.76 -6.84
C PRO A 126 -4.79 -30.72 -7.13
N PRO A 127 -5.24 -30.55 -8.37
CA PRO A 127 -6.33 -29.66 -8.73
C PRO A 127 -7.64 -29.94 -7.98
N THR A 128 -7.85 -31.14 -7.56
CA THR A 128 -9.02 -31.55 -6.75
C THR A 128 -9.15 -30.81 -5.44
N ASN A 129 -8.05 -30.24 -4.93
CA ASN A 129 -8.02 -29.47 -3.70
C ASN A 129 -8.45 -28.00 -3.87
N ARG A 130 -8.78 -27.55 -5.07
CA ARG A 130 -9.13 -26.15 -5.33
C ARG A 130 -10.35 -25.65 -4.53
N ASN A 131 -11.33 -26.54 -4.31
CA ASN A 131 -12.56 -26.22 -3.57
C ASN A 131 -12.61 -26.89 -2.18
N VAL A 132 -11.51 -27.47 -1.73
CA VAL A 132 -11.43 -28.10 -0.42
C VAL A 132 -11.17 -27.02 0.64
N ASP A 133 -11.78 -27.17 1.79
CA ASP A 133 -11.57 -26.30 2.95
C ASP A 133 -10.11 -26.29 3.39
N ASP A 134 -9.62 -25.12 3.85
CA ASP A 134 -8.23 -24.93 4.25
C ASP A 134 -7.82 -25.87 5.39
N GLU A 135 -8.71 -26.14 6.33
CA GLU A 135 -8.41 -27.05 7.46
C GLU A 135 -8.24 -28.49 7.00
N LEU A 136 -9.02 -28.92 6.01
CA LEU A 136 -8.84 -30.24 5.41
C LEU A 136 -7.54 -30.34 4.60
N ILE A 137 -7.16 -29.26 3.93
CA ILE A 137 -5.86 -29.19 3.25
C ILE A 137 -4.72 -29.28 4.27
N LYS A 138 -4.77 -28.49 5.34
CA LYS A 138 -3.76 -28.54 6.42
C LYS A 138 -3.66 -29.94 7.04
N LEU A 139 -4.79 -30.60 7.22
CA LEU A 139 -4.81 -31.97 7.71
C LEU A 139 -4.15 -32.95 6.72
N SER A 140 -4.38 -32.77 5.41
CA SER A 140 -3.80 -33.62 4.37
C SER A 140 -2.28 -33.52 4.25
N ILE A 141 -1.70 -32.37 4.65
CA ILE A 141 -0.26 -32.10 4.63
C ILE A 141 0.37 -32.12 6.04
N LYS A 142 -0.33 -32.73 7.00
CA LYS A 142 0.12 -32.76 8.39
C LYS A 142 1.53 -33.34 8.54
N LYS A 143 1.85 -34.36 7.78
CA LYS A 143 3.18 -34.97 7.81
C LYS A 143 4.27 -33.99 7.42
N GLU A 144 4.06 -33.22 6.34
CA GLU A 144 4.99 -32.20 5.86
C GLU A 144 5.14 -31.05 6.86
N ILE A 145 4.06 -30.73 7.59
CA ILE A 145 4.07 -29.73 8.66
C ILE A 145 4.92 -30.23 9.84
N ASP A 146 4.72 -31.46 10.27
CA ASP A 146 5.45 -32.04 11.38
C ASP A 146 6.95 -32.21 11.04
N GLU A 147 7.28 -32.66 9.83
CA GLU A 147 8.66 -32.71 9.31
C GLU A 147 9.32 -31.32 9.31
N PHE A 148 8.61 -30.28 8.85
CA PHE A 148 9.12 -28.92 8.81
C PHE A 148 9.41 -28.37 10.22
N ARG A 149 8.56 -28.69 11.21
CA ARG A 149 8.79 -28.34 12.62
C ARG A 149 10.02 -29.03 13.19
N GLU A 150 10.14 -30.32 12.96
CA GLU A 150 11.29 -31.11 13.45
C GLU A 150 12.60 -30.62 12.83
N GLU A 151 12.61 -30.32 11.53
CA GLU A 151 13.80 -29.87 10.81
C GLU A 151 14.29 -28.50 11.27
N HIS A 152 13.37 -27.58 11.58
CA HIS A 152 13.71 -26.19 11.86
C HIS A 152 13.56 -25.77 13.33
N GLY A 153 12.99 -26.63 14.19
CA GLY A 153 12.90 -26.39 15.62
C GLY A 153 11.96 -25.26 16.04
N PHE A 154 10.94 -24.95 15.21
CA PHE A 154 9.96 -23.91 15.49
C PHE A 154 8.56 -24.49 15.66
N ASP A 155 7.90 -24.17 16.76
CA ASP A 155 6.50 -24.53 17.01
C ASP A 155 5.53 -23.63 16.22
N ASP A 156 5.92 -22.38 16.06
CA ASP A 156 5.12 -21.35 15.41
C ASP A 156 5.33 -21.35 13.90
N ILE A 157 4.42 -21.97 13.20
CA ILE A 157 4.39 -21.99 11.75
C ILE A 157 3.06 -21.47 11.24
N GLU A 158 3.09 -20.83 10.10
CA GLU A 158 1.91 -20.42 9.35
C GLU A 158 1.77 -21.22 8.07
N ILE A 159 0.53 -21.48 7.67
CA ILE A 159 0.23 -22.20 6.44
C ILE A 159 -0.67 -21.33 5.60
N LYS A 160 -0.18 -20.95 4.43
CA LYS A 160 -0.94 -20.20 3.42
C LYS A 160 -1.29 -21.12 2.26
N ILE A 161 -2.50 -20.97 1.74
CA ILE A 161 -3.00 -21.78 0.62
C ILE A 161 -3.35 -20.84 -0.52
N PHE A 162 -2.73 -21.06 -1.67
CA PHE A 162 -2.91 -20.28 -2.88
C PHE A 162 -3.56 -21.14 -3.96
N ARG A 163 -4.71 -20.69 -4.47
CA ARG A 163 -5.51 -21.38 -5.48
C ARG A 163 -5.61 -20.59 -6.78
N SER A 164 -5.33 -19.30 -6.69
CA SER A 164 -5.44 -18.38 -7.82
C SER A 164 -4.54 -17.17 -7.64
N TYR A 165 -4.37 -16.36 -8.69
CA TYR A 165 -3.65 -15.08 -8.58
C TYR A 165 -4.30 -14.07 -7.64
N LYS A 166 -5.60 -14.21 -7.38
CA LYS A 166 -6.31 -13.30 -6.46
C LYS A 166 -5.86 -13.48 -5.02
N ASP A 167 -5.33 -14.65 -4.69
CA ASP A 167 -4.87 -14.97 -3.33
C ASP A 167 -3.55 -14.24 -2.98
N PHE A 168 -2.92 -13.62 -3.99
CA PHE A 168 -1.73 -12.77 -3.82
C PHE A 168 -2.07 -11.28 -3.70
N ASP A 169 -3.34 -10.92 -3.65
CA ASP A 169 -3.80 -9.56 -3.39
C ASP A 169 -4.45 -9.52 -2.01
N ILE A 170 -3.68 -9.11 -1.02
CA ILE A 170 -4.00 -9.28 0.39
C ILE A 170 -4.38 -7.96 1.04
N GLY A 171 -5.44 -8.01 1.85
CA GLY A 171 -5.90 -6.87 2.64
C GLY A 171 -6.70 -5.84 1.85
N THR A 172 -7.16 -4.81 2.55
CA THR A 172 -7.92 -3.71 1.93
C THR A 172 -6.97 -2.70 1.30
N PRO A 173 -7.12 -2.35 0.02
CA PRO A 173 -6.27 -1.35 -0.62
C PRO A 173 -6.33 0.00 0.09
N ILE A 174 -5.16 0.61 0.29
CA ILE A 174 -5.05 2.00 0.73
C ILE A 174 -5.63 2.90 -0.36
N LYS A 175 -6.45 3.85 0.01
CA LYS A 175 -6.93 4.87 -0.91
C LYS A 175 -5.82 5.89 -1.14
N LYS A 176 -5.45 6.14 -2.39
CA LYS A 176 -4.35 7.07 -2.73
C LYS A 176 -4.60 8.49 -2.21
N GLU A 177 -5.89 8.87 -2.16
CA GLU A 177 -6.34 10.17 -1.65
C GLU A 177 -5.94 10.37 -0.19
N ASP A 178 -5.93 9.29 0.60
CA ASP A 178 -5.53 9.31 2.01
C ASP A 178 -4.02 9.58 2.19
N LEU A 179 -3.23 9.39 1.13
CA LEU A 179 -1.78 9.59 1.14
C LEU A 179 -1.33 10.99 0.71
N TYR A 180 -2.21 11.81 0.14
CA TYR A 180 -1.80 13.12 -0.39
C TYR A 180 -1.17 14.03 0.66
N ASN A 181 -0.05 14.64 0.28
CA ASN A 181 0.71 15.55 1.12
C ASN A 181 0.16 16.98 1.05
N PHE A 182 -0.77 17.28 1.93
CA PHE A 182 -1.41 18.60 1.99
C PHE A 182 -0.60 19.66 2.75
N GLN A 183 0.48 19.29 3.44
CA GLN A 183 1.25 20.21 4.29
C GLN A 183 2.38 20.95 3.56
N LYS A 184 2.95 20.35 2.50
CA LYS A 184 4.04 21.00 1.72
C LYS A 184 3.60 22.23 0.94
N LEU A 185 2.32 22.58 0.99
CA LEU A 185 1.67 23.56 0.14
C LEU A 185 1.32 24.87 0.81
N LYS A 186 1.76 25.09 2.06
CA LYS A 186 1.47 26.32 2.81
C LYS A 186 1.97 27.60 2.13
N ASP A 187 2.98 27.48 1.26
CA ASP A 187 3.67 28.65 0.73
C ASP A 187 3.26 29.06 -0.69
N VAL A 188 2.49 28.25 -1.42
CA VAL A 188 2.10 28.54 -2.81
C VAL A 188 0.69 28.04 -3.11
N PHE A 189 -0.31 28.60 -2.46
CA PHE A 189 -1.70 28.23 -2.75
C PHE A 189 -2.18 28.86 -4.08
N LYS A 190 -2.02 28.12 -5.17
CA LYS A 190 -2.67 28.40 -6.45
C LYS A 190 -3.33 27.12 -6.95
N TRP A 191 -4.58 26.92 -6.60
CA TRP A 191 -5.33 25.81 -7.19
C TRP A 191 -5.79 26.18 -8.61
N ASP A 192 -5.77 25.21 -9.49
CA ASP A 192 -6.22 25.34 -10.88
C ASP A 192 -7.43 24.44 -11.16
N THR A 193 -7.54 23.35 -10.43
CA THR A 193 -8.54 22.30 -10.66
C THR A 193 -9.10 21.74 -9.38
N LEU A 194 -10.41 21.45 -9.38
CA LEU A 194 -11.08 20.61 -8.39
C LEU A 194 -11.31 19.24 -8.99
N ILE A 195 -10.92 18.20 -8.27
CA ILE A 195 -11.15 16.80 -8.64
C ILE A 195 -12.29 16.29 -7.77
N LEU A 196 -13.38 15.96 -8.39
CA LEU A 196 -14.53 15.24 -7.84
C LEU A 196 -14.37 13.78 -8.27
N ASN A 197 -15.05 12.85 -7.59
CA ASN A 197 -14.91 11.39 -7.83
C ASN A 197 -14.82 10.99 -9.32
N ASP A 198 -15.56 11.67 -10.22
CA ASP A 198 -15.60 11.34 -11.65
C ASP A 198 -15.38 12.55 -12.57
N ARG A 199 -15.09 13.74 -12.02
CA ARG A 199 -15.04 14.98 -12.80
C ARG A 199 -13.94 15.90 -12.34
N THR A 200 -13.36 16.60 -13.30
CA THR A 200 -12.40 17.66 -13.04
C THR A 200 -13.05 19.00 -13.42
N ILE A 201 -13.01 19.97 -12.52
CA ILE A 201 -13.53 21.32 -12.72
C ILE A 201 -12.37 22.29 -12.61
N THR A 202 -12.17 23.13 -13.61
CA THR A 202 -11.15 24.18 -13.59
C THR A 202 -11.56 25.33 -12.65
N LYS A 203 -10.59 26.10 -12.16
CA LYS A 203 -10.84 27.30 -11.35
C LYS A 203 -11.78 28.28 -12.06
N GLU A 204 -11.58 28.48 -13.33
CA GLU A 204 -12.41 29.37 -14.16
C GLU A 204 -13.85 28.86 -14.23
N SER A 205 -14.05 27.57 -14.53
CA SER A 205 -15.37 26.95 -14.56
C SER A 205 -16.07 27.02 -13.21
N PHE A 206 -15.34 26.77 -12.11
CA PHE A 206 -15.88 26.88 -10.75
C PHE A 206 -16.30 28.32 -10.42
N SER A 207 -15.49 29.32 -10.81
CA SER A 207 -15.79 30.74 -10.54
C SER A 207 -17.08 31.19 -11.19
N ASN A 208 -17.42 30.63 -12.35
CA ASN A 208 -18.63 30.96 -13.11
C ASN A 208 -19.91 30.28 -12.60
N LEU A 209 -19.81 29.37 -11.65
CA LEU A 209 -20.99 28.73 -11.04
C LEU A 209 -21.71 29.68 -10.09
N ASP A 210 -23.03 29.49 -9.96
CA ASP A 210 -23.80 30.18 -8.92
C ASP A 210 -23.46 29.67 -7.50
N VAL A 211 -23.94 30.37 -6.49
CA VAL A 211 -23.65 30.06 -5.07
C VAL A 211 -24.17 28.67 -4.68
N GLU A 212 -25.32 28.26 -5.19
CA GLU A 212 -25.92 26.98 -4.84
C GLU A 212 -25.10 25.83 -5.45
N GLN A 213 -24.69 25.95 -6.70
CA GLN A 213 -23.83 24.99 -7.39
C GLN A 213 -22.45 24.90 -6.73
N LYS A 214 -21.84 26.04 -6.33
CA LYS A 214 -20.58 26.06 -5.58
C LYS A 214 -20.71 25.31 -4.27
N ASN A 215 -21.77 25.60 -3.49
CA ASN A 215 -22.00 24.92 -2.22
C ASN A 215 -22.25 23.42 -2.38
N LYS A 216 -22.96 23.01 -3.42
CA LYS A 216 -23.17 21.60 -3.73
C LYS A 216 -21.86 20.87 -4.01
N ILE A 217 -20.97 21.48 -4.79
CA ILE A 217 -19.63 20.93 -5.07
C ILE A 217 -18.80 20.88 -3.79
N LEU A 218 -18.77 21.95 -3.01
CA LEU A 218 -17.99 22.03 -1.77
C LEU A 218 -18.54 21.12 -0.65
N ASN A 219 -19.77 20.66 -0.75
CA ASN A 219 -20.33 19.66 0.17
C ASN A 219 -20.03 18.22 -0.23
N THR A 220 -19.42 17.99 -1.40
CA THR A 220 -18.88 16.68 -1.80
C THR A 220 -17.41 16.58 -1.39
N ASP A 221 -16.86 15.37 -1.39
CA ASP A 221 -15.43 15.18 -1.21
C ASP A 221 -14.70 15.67 -2.47
N VAL A 222 -13.98 16.75 -2.33
CA VAL A 222 -13.19 17.37 -3.39
C VAL A 222 -11.72 17.43 -3.03
N ILE A 223 -10.89 17.25 -4.04
CA ILE A 223 -9.45 17.43 -3.97
C ILE A 223 -9.10 18.57 -4.91
N CYS A 224 -8.35 19.55 -4.41
CA CYS A 224 -7.82 20.62 -5.24
C CYS A 224 -6.45 20.25 -5.77
N SER A 225 -6.16 20.61 -7.00
CA SER A 225 -4.82 20.45 -7.57
C SER A 225 -4.33 21.75 -8.21
N ASN A 226 -3.02 21.91 -8.28
CA ASN A 226 -2.38 22.97 -9.03
C ASN A 226 -1.66 22.42 -10.28
N LYS A 227 -1.09 23.30 -11.11
CA LYS A 227 -0.34 22.92 -12.32
C LYS A 227 0.87 22.04 -12.06
N SER A 228 1.41 22.07 -10.82
CA SER A 228 2.51 21.20 -10.39
C SER A 228 2.05 19.79 -9.99
N GLY A 229 0.74 19.50 -10.06
CA GLY A 229 0.18 18.21 -9.64
C GLY A 229 0.07 18.06 -8.12
N CYS A 230 0.17 19.14 -7.36
CA CYS A 230 -0.05 19.11 -5.91
C CYS A 230 -1.54 19.06 -5.58
N TYR A 231 -1.90 18.36 -4.52
CA TYR A 231 -3.28 18.08 -4.12
C TYR A 231 -3.55 18.56 -2.70
N TYR A 232 -4.78 19.01 -2.42
CA TYR A 232 -5.20 19.54 -1.13
C TYR A 232 -6.54 18.97 -0.70
N GLU A 233 -6.73 18.80 0.61
CA GLU A 233 -8.04 18.45 1.16
C GLU A 233 -9.01 19.65 1.12
N LYS A 234 -10.29 19.34 1.10
CA LYS A 234 -11.40 20.29 1.08
C LYS A 234 -11.30 21.32 2.21
N ASP A 235 -11.05 20.87 3.44
CA ASP A 235 -11.00 21.76 4.60
C ASP A 235 -9.88 22.79 4.49
N TYR A 236 -8.77 22.40 3.88
CA TYR A 236 -7.65 23.32 3.61
C TYR A 236 -8.02 24.35 2.56
N PHE A 237 -8.70 23.93 1.49
CA PHE A 237 -9.23 24.82 0.46
C PHE A 237 -10.23 25.84 1.03
N LEU A 238 -11.17 25.39 1.87
CA LEU A 238 -12.16 26.26 2.49
C LEU A 238 -11.53 27.28 3.45
N LYS A 239 -10.50 26.89 4.19
CA LYS A 239 -9.78 27.78 5.09
C LYS A 239 -9.09 28.92 4.33
N PHE A 240 -8.38 28.59 3.24
CA PHE A 240 -7.69 29.59 2.42
C PHE A 240 -8.63 30.58 1.74
N ASN A 241 -9.74 30.10 1.20
CA ASN A 241 -10.72 31.00 0.56
C ASN A 241 -11.44 31.92 1.58
N ARG A 242 -11.47 31.55 2.86
CA ARG A 242 -11.99 32.43 3.93
C ARG A 242 -10.96 33.50 4.31
N GLU A 243 -9.67 33.17 4.33
CA GLU A 243 -8.59 34.11 4.65
C GLU A 243 -8.38 35.14 3.52
N GLU A 244 -8.49 34.76 2.24
CA GLU A 244 -8.46 35.73 1.12
C GLU A 244 -9.62 36.76 1.22
N LYS A 245 -10.81 36.33 1.57
CA LYS A 245 -11.96 37.27 1.75
C LYS A 245 -11.76 38.23 2.92
N SER A 246 -11.11 37.82 3.99
CA SER A 246 -10.84 38.69 5.14
C SER A 246 -9.79 39.76 4.82
N ASN A 247 -8.83 39.44 3.96
CA ASN A 247 -7.80 40.39 3.54
C ASN A 247 -8.33 41.46 2.55
N ASP A 248 -9.24 41.05 1.63
CA ASP A 248 -9.88 42.00 0.70
C ASP A 248 -10.84 42.97 1.42
N GLU A 249 -11.46 42.52 2.51
CA GLU A 249 -12.30 43.43 3.35
C GLU A 249 -11.51 44.42 4.19
N ILE A 250 -10.26 44.08 4.54
CA ILE A 250 -9.37 44.97 5.30
C ILE A 250 -8.78 46.06 4.39
N GLU A 251 -8.50 45.77 3.12
CA GLU A 251 -8.00 46.79 2.16
C GLU A 251 -9.06 47.81 1.72
N LEU A 252 -10.36 47.48 1.85
CA LEU A 252 -11.46 48.39 1.51
C LEU A 252 -11.93 49.27 2.67
N GLY A 253 -11.42 49.05 3.88
CA GLY A 253 -11.77 49.81 5.09
C GLY A 253 -10.95 51.09 5.37
N ASP A 254 -9.87 51.33 4.64
CA ASP A 254 -8.94 52.46 4.85
C ASP A 254 -8.92 53.47 3.66
N ARG A 255 -10.11 53.80 3.13
CA ARG A 255 -10.25 54.95 2.21
C ARG A 255 -11.41 55.86 2.59
#